data_0a7688d7a13f869a686d721f6869e755
#
_entry.id   0a7688d7a13f869a686d721f6869e755
#
_cell.length_a   1.000
_cell.length_b   1.000
_cell.length_c   1.000
_cell.angle_alpha   90.00
_cell.angle_beta   90.00
_cell.angle_gamma   90.00
#
_symmetry.space_group_name_H-M   'P 1'
#
loop_
_entity.id
_entity.type
_entity.pdbx_description
1 polymer ?
#
loop_
_entity_poly.entity_id
_entity_poly.type
_entity_poly.pdbx_seq_one_letter_code
_entity_poly.pdbx_strand_id
1 'polypeptide(L)'
;MRPFALLFPLVFLGLHPAPKSGEELIRQMHDRYAGKWYHNLTFTQTTSFPDRPAETWYEAGEIPGKLRIDIAPLDSMNAFMYLGDSSIVFKGGKRVGAREDRNLLMTLGFDVYGQPPQTTVAQIKAAHVDLSKIREDNWRGTKVWVVGAEKGDTVTNQFWIEQDRLLFVRLIEEHKNPKKPEEKPAILDITFEDYQPLAKGWVAPTCVIKVDGKELQREKYRNIQADVKLQPDLYDPVTYHKPSWVKEK
;
A
#
# COMPACT_ATOMS: atom_id res chain seq x y z
N MET A 1 20.37 54.17 5.51
CA MET A 1 19.79 52.98 4.82
C MET A 1 20.60 51.79 5.25
N ARG A 2 20.03 50.89 6.07
CA ARG A 2 20.68 49.62 6.49
C ARG A 2 20.21 48.51 5.55
N PRO A 3 21.11 47.67 5.01
CA PRO A 3 20.69 46.55 4.18
C PRO A 3 20.05 45.49 5.03
N PHE A 4 18.83 45.07 4.68
CA PHE A 4 18.14 43.90 5.22
C PHE A 4 18.75 42.66 4.57
N ALA A 5 19.51 41.90 5.35
CA ALA A 5 20.00 40.61 4.93
C ALA A 5 18.85 39.60 5.04
N LEU A 6 18.35 39.11 3.91
CA LEU A 6 17.43 37.99 3.81
C LEU A 6 18.21 36.71 4.12
N LEU A 7 18.05 36.20 5.33
CA LEU A 7 18.46 34.83 5.67
C LEU A 7 17.47 33.83 5.00
N PHE A 8 17.92 33.21 3.91
CA PHE A 8 17.25 31.99 3.41
C PHE A 8 17.57 30.85 4.36
N PRO A 9 16.55 30.15 4.91
CA PRO A 9 16.81 28.95 5.66
C PRO A 9 17.36 27.88 4.71
N LEU A 10 18.60 27.45 4.93
CA LEU A 10 19.15 26.23 4.32
C LEU A 10 18.31 25.06 4.83
N VAL A 11 17.41 24.55 3.99
CA VAL A 11 16.77 23.25 4.21
C VAL A 11 17.85 22.20 4.04
N PHE A 12 18.40 21.71 5.14
CA PHE A 12 19.19 20.49 5.16
C PHE A 12 18.29 19.33 4.74
N LEU A 13 18.25 19.01 3.47
CA LEU A 13 17.83 17.70 2.99
C LEU A 13 18.81 16.71 3.59
N GLY A 14 18.37 16.00 4.63
CA GLY A 14 19.17 14.96 5.27
C GLY A 14 19.49 13.89 4.23
N LEU A 15 20.74 13.92 3.73
CA LEU A 15 21.28 12.86 2.86
C LEU A 15 21.33 11.57 3.70
N HIS A 16 20.35 10.70 3.54
CA HIS A 16 20.46 9.34 4.05
C HIS A 16 21.53 8.63 3.21
N PRO A 17 22.44 7.87 3.84
CA PRO A 17 23.40 7.09 3.08
C PRO A 17 22.65 6.11 2.17
N ALA A 18 23.20 5.85 0.97
CA ALA A 18 22.63 4.88 0.06
C ALA A 18 22.50 3.51 0.75
N PRO A 19 21.32 2.88 0.75
CA PRO A 19 21.13 1.57 1.40
C PRO A 19 21.91 0.49 0.65
N LYS A 20 22.54 -0.43 1.38
CA LYS A 20 23.35 -1.53 0.83
C LYS A 20 22.51 -2.80 0.61
N SER A 21 21.29 -2.84 1.13
CA SER A 21 20.35 -3.95 1.00
C SER A 21 18.92 -3.48 1.14
N GLY A 22 17.96 -4.31 0.72
CA GLY A 22 16.54 -4.07 0.95
C GLY A 22 16.18 -3.99 2.45
N GLU A 23 16.90 -4.73 3.32
CA GLU A 23 16.69 -4.64 4.77
C GLU A 23 17.09 -3.27 5.32
N GLU A 24 18.19 -2.71 4.83
CA GLU A 24 18.62 -1.37 5.21
C GLU A 24 17.65 -0.30 4.69
N LEU A 25 17.17 -0.45 3.46
CA LEU A 25 16.14 0.44 2.90
C LEU A 25 14.84 0.41 3.73
N ILE A 26 14.34 -0.77 4.10
CA ILE A 26 13.16 -0.93 4.95
C ILE A 26 13.36 -0.21 6.30
N ARG A 27 14.55 -0.33 6.90
CA ARG A 27 14.86 0.39 8.13
C ARG A 27 14.84 1.91 7.92
N GLN A 28 15.44 2.40 6.83
CA GLN A 28 15.42 3.83 6.51
C GLN A 28 14.01 4.37 6.28
N MET A 29 13.14 3.60 5.61
CA MET A 29 11.72 3.94 5.44
C MET A 29 11.02 4.10 6.79
N HIS A 30 11.17 3.12 7.67
CA HIS A 30 10.62 3.16 9.03
C HIS A 30 11.15 4.37 9.82
N ASP A 31 12.48 4.53 9.92
CA ASP A 31 13.13 5.52 10.78
C ASP A 31 12.79 6.96 10.35
N ARG A 32 12.58 7.18 9.07
CA ARG A 32 12.15 8.48 8.54
C ARG A 32 10.82 8.94 9.11
N TYR A 33 9.88 8.01 9.32
CA TYR A 33 8.51 8.30 9.71
C TYR A 33 8.12 7.75 11.10
N ALA A 34 9.03 7.11 11.83
CA ALA A 34 8.77 6.56 13.15
C ALA A 34 8.13 7.58 14.09
N GLY A 35 6.96 7.24 14.64
CA GLY A 35 6.18 8.09 15.53
C GLY A 35 5.55 9.33 14.85
N LYS A 36 5.60 9.42 13.53
CA LYS A 36 5.02 10.53 12.75
C LYS A 36 3.94 10.10 11.78
N TRP A 37 3.97 8.84 11.31
CA TRP A 37 2.93 8.33 10.42
C TRP A 37 1.58 8.28 11.12
N TYR A 38 0.47 8.41 10.38
CA TYR A 38 -0.87 8.26 10.94
C TYR A 38 -1.15 6.80 11.35
N HIS A 39 -2.06 6.62 12.33
CA HIS A 39 -2.40 5.29 12.87
C HIS A 39 -3.53 4.62 12.11
N ASN A 40 -4.40 5.40 11.52
CA ASN A 40 -5.49 4.90 10.68
C ASN A 40 -5.84 5.91 9.60
N LEU A 41 -6.54 5.43 8.58
CA LEU A 41 -7.11 6.27 7.55
C LEU A 41 -8.45 5.70 7.07
N THR A 42 -9.31 6.58 6.55
CA THR A 42 -10.51 6.20 5.81
C THR A 42 -10.56 6.94 4.50
N PHE A 43 -11.14 6.31 3.48
CA PHE A 43 -11.36 6.95 2.19
C PHE A 43 -12.50 6.29 1.41
N THR A 44 -13.01 7.02 0.42
CA THR A 44 -13.93 6.49 -0.57
C THR A 44 -13.15 6.24 -1.85
N GLN A 45 -13.17 5.03 -2.35
CA GLN A 45 -12.51 4.63 -3.57
C GLN A 45 -13.50 4.51 -4.73
N THR A 46 -13.12 5.03 -5.90
CA THR A 46 -13.72 4.64 -7.17
C THR A 46 -12.80 3.64 -7.83
N THR A 47 -13.29 2.41 -8.00
CA THR A 47 -12.57 1.33 -8.68
C THR A 47 -13.10 1.19 -10.09
N SER A 48 -12.31 1.57 -11.08
CA SER A 48 -12.64 1.49 -12.50
C SER A 48 -12.02 0.24 -13.11
N PHE A 49 -12.77 -0.40 -14.01
CA PHE A 49 -12.37 -1.61 -14.74
C PHE A 49 -12.50 -1.34 -16.25
N PRO A 50 -11.67 -1.96 -17.11
CA PRO A 50 -11.76 -1.77 -18.55
C PRO A 50 -13.05 -2.28 -19.19
N ASP A 51 -13.66 -3.33 -18.62
CA ASP A 51 -14.71 -4.15 -19.23
C ASP A 51 -16.05 -4.17 -18.44
N ARG A 52 -16.14 -3.44 -17.34
CA ARG A 52 -17.35 -3.37 -16.52
C ARG A 52 -17.52 -2.01 -15.84
N PRO A 53 -18.73 -1.67 -15.36
CA PRO A 53 -18.96 -0.42 -14.63
C PRO A 53 -18.04 -0.26 -13.43
N ALA A 54 -17.69 0.99 -13.12
CA ALA A 54 -16.93 1.33 -11.94
C ALA A 54 -17.75 1.06 -10.68
N GLU A 55 -17.03 0.67 -9.62
CA GLU A 55 -17.59 0.41 -8.30
C GLU A 55 -17.15 1.51 -7.31
N THR A 56 -17.95 1.71 -6.27
CA THR A 56 -17.57 2.54 -5.13
C THR A 56 -17.25 1.61 -3.96
N TRP A 57 -16.05 1.78 -3.38
CA TRP A 57 -15.61 1.05 -2.21
C TRP A 57 -15.36 2.04 -1.08
N TYR A 58 -15.66 1.64 0.15
CA TYR A 58 -15.40 2.40 1.36
C TYR A 58 -14.34 1.67 2.17
N GLU A 59 -13.23 2.33 2.40
CA GLU A 59 -12.07 1.67 3.01
C GLU A 59 -11.67 2.32 4.31
N ALA A 60 -11.34 1.47 5.28
CA ALA A 60 -10.76 1.86 6.55
C ALA A 60 -9.52 0.99 6.81
N GLY A 61 -8.37 1.64 6.99
CA GLY A 61 -7.11 1.00 7.37
C GLY A 61 -6.70 1.39 8.78
N GLU A 62 -6.25 0.43 9.59
CA GLU A 62 -5.57 0.65 10.88
C GLU A 62 -4.18 0.05 10.81
N ILE A 63 -3.18 0.89 11.00
CA ILE A 63 -1.77 0.57 10.81
C ILE A 63 -1.14 0.18 12.16
N PRO A 64 -0.46 -0.97 12.21
CA PRO A 64 -0.26 -1.93 11.11
C PRO A 64 -1.35 -2.99 10.97
N GLY A 65 -1.47 -3.53 9.74
CA GLY A 65 -2.01 -4.86 9.50
C GLY A 65 -3.53 -4.99 9.40
N LYS A 66 -4.32 -3.92 9.43
CA LYS A 66 -5.77 -4.02 9.27
C LYS A 66 -6.26 -3.16 8.10
N LEU A 67 -7.03 -3.77 7.21
CA LEU A 67 -7.75 -3.08 6.15
C LEU A 67 -9.13 -3.69 6.00
N ARG A 68 -10.15 -2.85 5.93
CA ARG A 68 -11.50 -3.24 5.60
C ARG A 68 -11.98 -2.47 4.38
N ILE A 69 -12.62 -3.20 3.47
CA ILE A 69 -13.15 -2.71 2.20
C ILE A 69 -14.62 -3.09 2.14
N ASP A 70 -15.53 -2.13 2.25
CA ASP A 70 -16.96 -2.32 2.08
C ASP A 70 -17.39 -1.89 0.69
N ILE A 71 -18.06 -2.77 -0.06
CA ILE A 71 -18.47 -2.52 -1.45
C ILE A 71 -19.88 -1.95 -1.48
N ALA A 72 -20.06 -0.82 -2.16
CA ALA A 72 -21.38 -0.21 -2.32
C ALA A 72 -22.33 -1.07 -3.18
N PRO A 73 -23.66 -1.06 -2.93
CA PRO A 73 -24.32 -0.35 -1.84
C PRO A 73 -24.10 -1.07 -0.50
N LEU A 74 -23.94 -0.32 0.60
CA LEU A 74 -23.64 -0.90 1.91
C LEU A 74 -24.71 -1.86 2.44
N ASP A 75 -25.94 -1.73 1.96
CA ASP A 75 -27.04 -2.66 2.31
C ASP A 75 -26.83 -4.06 1.70
N SER A 76 -25.92 -4.21 0.71
CA SER A 76 -25.51 -5.52 0.22
C SER A 76 -24.68 -6.30 1.25
N MET A 77 -24.10 -5.61 2.25
CA MET A 77 -23.25 -6.16 3.32
C MET A 77 -22.11 -7.03 2.76
N ASN A 78 -21.51 -6.60 1.63
CA ASN A 78 -20.35 -7.25 1.01
C ASN A 78 -19.07 -6.53 1.42
N ALA A 79 -18.12 -7.27 1.96
CA ALA A 79 -16.84 -6.71 2.38
C ALA A 79 -15.68 -7.69 2.24
N PHE A 80 -14.49 -7.11 2.07
CA PHE A 80 -13.21 -7.77 2.27
C PHE A 80 -12.53 -7.20 3.50
N MET A 81 -11.81 -8.05 4.23
CA MET A 81 -11.05 -7.63 5.40
C MET A 81 -9.70 -8.32 5.40
N TYR A 82 -8.64 -7.52 5.59
CA TYR A 82 -7.29 -8.02 5.85
C TYR A 82 -6.96 -7.80 7.32
N LEU A 83 -6.51 -8.86 7.98
CA LEU A 83 -6.07 -8.86 9.37
C LEU A 83 -4.73 -9.58 9.47
N GLY A 84 -3.65 -8.82 9.52
CA GLY A 84 -2.28 -9.36 9.44
C GLY A 84 -2.10 -10.19 8.16
N ASP A 85 -1.94 -11.51 8.32
CA ASP A 85 -1.69 -12.45 7.22
C ASP A 85 -2.95 -13.14 6.70
N SER A 86 -4.12 -12.64 7.06
CA SER A 86 -5.39 -13.27 6.69
C SER A 86 -6.28 -12.32 5.92
N SER A 87 -6.90 -12.81 4.85
CA SER A 87 -8.03 -12.16 4.20
C SER A 87 -9.33 -12.88 4.50
N ILE A 88 -10.40 -12.12 4.75
CA ILE A 88 -11.73 -12.58 5.11
C ILE A 88 -12.73 -11.96 4.16
N VAL A 89 -13.71 -12.75 3.71
CA VAL A 89 -14.74 -12.31 2.78
C VAL A 89 -16.11 -12.40 3.43
N PHE A 90 -16.87 -11.31 3.37
CA PHE A 90 -18.28 -11.25 3.75
C PHE A 90 -19.15 -11.08 2.50
N LYS A 91 -20.26 -11.83 2.44
CA LYS A 91 -21.33 -11.69 1.45
C LYS A 91 -22.68 -11.71 2.14
N GLY A 92 -23.50 -10.66 1.89
CA GLY A 92 -24.78 -10.53 2.58
C GLY A 92 -24.65 -10.53 4.10
N GLY A 93 -23.59 -9.94 4.64
CA GLY A 93 -23.30 -9.90 6.07
C GLY A 93 -22.77 -11.20 6.67
N LYS A 94 -22.65 -12.28 5.90
CA LYS A 94 -22.15 -13.58 6.36
C LYS A 94 -20.69 -13.77 5.93
N ARG A 95 -19.85 -14.24 6.84
CA ARG A 95 -18.50 -14.68 6.51
C ARG A 95 -18.59 -15.93 5.62
N VAL A 96 -18.07 -15.84 4.40
CA VAL A 96 -18.12 -16.92 3.40
C VAL A 96 -16.76 -17.54 3.14
N GLY A 97 -15.67 -16.93 3.60
CA GLY A 97 -14.32 -17.46 3.43
C GLY A 97 -13.30 -16.72 4.28
N ALA A 98 -12.19 -17.40 4.51
CA ALA A 98 -10.94 -16.84 5.01
C ALA A 98 -9.80 -17.66 4.42
N ARG A 99 -8.68 -16.98 4.16
CA ARG A 99 -7.45 -17.62 3.67
C ARG A 99 -6.23 -16.90 4.23
N GLU A 100 -5.10 -17.58 4.23
CA GLU A 100 -3.82 -16.93 4.42
C GLU A 100 -3.52 -16.09 3.17
N ASP A 101 -3.33 -14.79 3.37
CA ASP A 101 -3.18 -13.83 2.28
C ASP A 101 -2.63 -12.52 2.82
N ARG A 102 -1.36 -12.27 2.57
CA ARG A 102 -0.72 -11.01 2.96
C ARG A 102 -0.89 -9.98 1.86
N ASN A 103 -1.42 -8.84 2.21
CA ASN A 103 -1.49 -7.70 1.30
C ASN A 103 -0.18 -6.90 1.33
N LEU A 104 0.69 -7.12 0.33
CA LEU A 104 1.97 -6.42 0.25
C LEU A 104 1.83 -4.90 0.00
N LEU A 105 0.71 -4.45 -0.55
CA LEU A 105 0.46 -3.00 -0.70
C LEU A 105 0.29 -2.34 0.67
N MET A 106 -0.38 -3.03 1.61
CA MET A 106 -0.44 -2.57 3.00
C MET A 106 0.94 -2.60 3.64
N THR A 107 1.66 -3.71 3.50
CA THR A 107 2.99 -3.88 4.08
C THR A 107 3.96 -2.78 3.66
N LEU A 108 4.05 -2.49 2.36
CA LEU A 108 5.01 -1.54 1.79
C LEU A 108 4.49 -0.10 1.72
N GLY A 109 3.18 0.09 1.52
CA GLY A 109 2.58 1.41 1.38
C GLY A 109 2.22 2.07 2.71
N PHE A 110 2.03 1.28 3.78
CA PHE A 110 1.53 1.76 5.05
C PHE A 110 2.27 1.19 6.26
N ASP A 111 2.29 -0.13 6.43
CA ASP A 111 2.75 -0.77 7.66
C ASP A 111 4.24 -0.56 7.94
N VAL A 112 5.07 -0.51 6.89
CA VAL A 112 6.52 -0.28 6.98
C VAL A 112 6.88 0.98 7.76
N TYR A 113 6.02 1.98 7.78
CA TYR A 113 6.23 3.24 8.49
C TYR A 113 5.84 3.19 9.96
N GLY A 114 5.06 2.18 10.40
CA GLY A 114 4.51 2.08 11.75
C GLY A 114 4.87 0.81 12.52
N GLN A 115 5.30 -0.27 11.85
CA GLN A 115 5.67 -1.53 12.49
C GLN A 115 7.19 -1.70 12.58
N PRO A 116 7.71 -2.56 13.49
CA PRO A 116 9.15 -2.83 13.59
C PRO A 116 9.74 -3.29 12.25
N PRO A 117 10.91 -2.76 11.82
CA PRO A 117 11.53 -3.13 10.53
C PRO A 117 11.73 -4.63 10.33
N GLN A 118 12.04 -5.37 11.40
CA GLN A 118 12.23 -6.82 11.37
C GLN A 118 10.95 -7.55 10.96
N THR A 119 9.78 -7.05 11.36
CA THR A 119 8.48 -7.58 10.95
C THR A 119 8.30 -7.41 9.44
N THR A 120 8.51 -6.20 8.91
CA THR A 120 8.44 -5.94 7.47
C THR A 120 9.44 -6.81 6.69
N VAL A 121 10.69 -6.92 7.16
CA VAL A 121 11.71 -7.78 6.54
C VAL A 121 11.25 -9.23 6.45
N ALA A 122 10.70 -9.78 7.53
CA ALA A 122 10.18 -11.16 7.54
C ALA A 122 9.03 -11.34 6.54
N GLN A 123 8.12 -10.36 6.48
CA GLN A 123 6.99 -10.36 5.57
C GLN A 123 7.42 -10.33 4.10
N ILE A 124 8.37 -9.48 3.75
CA ILE A 124 8.88 -9.35 2.38
C ILE A 124 9.69 -10.59 1.96
N LYS A 125 10.46 -11.19 2.87
CA LYS A 125 11.14 -12.47 2.62
C LYS A 125 10.14 -13.62 2.38
N ALA A 126 9.06 -13.67 3.14
CA ALA A 126 7.98 -14.65 2.93
C ALA A 126 7.28 -14.48 1.57
N ALA A 127 7.27 -13.28 1.01
CA ALA A 127 6.81 -12.99 -0.35
C ALA A 127 7.87 -13.26 -1.43
N HIS A 128 8.97 -13.95 -1.09
CA HIS A 128 10.04 -14.35 -2.02
C HIS A 128 10.73 -13.18 -2.73
N VAL A 129 10.84 -12.02 -2.11
CA VAL A 129 11.67 -10.91 -2.60
C VAL A 129 13.09 -11.05 -2.07
N ASP A 130 14.06 -11.02 -2.96
CA ASP A 130 15.49 -11.10 -2.60
C ASP A 130 16.00 -9.74 -2.09
N LEU A 131 16.03 -9.56 -0.78
CA LEU A 131 16.46 -8.32 -0.13
C LEU A 131 17.98 -8.05 -0.26
N SER A 132 18.78 -9.01 -0.74
CA SER A 132 20.19 -8.78 -1.02
C SER A 132 20.42 -7.99 -2.31
N LYS A 133 19.45 -8.01 -3.23
CA LYS A 133 19.48 -7.28 -4.49
C LYS A 133 18.88 -5.91 -4.31
N ILE A 134 19.70 -4.89 -4.43
CA ILE A 134 19.27 -3.48 -4.43
C ILE A 134 20.04 -2.71 -5.48
N ARG A 135 19.36 -1.82 -6.19
CA ARG A 135 19.99 -0.93 -7.18
C ARG A 135 19.23 0.39 -7.31
N GLU A 136 19.90 1.39 -7.84
CA GLU A 136 19.27 2.62 -8.29
C GLU A 136 18.66 2.44 -9.68
N ASP A 137 17.55 3.16 -9.92
CA ASP A 137 16.95 3.29 -11.24
C ASP A 137 16.27 4.67 -11.39
N ASN A 138 15.81 4.96 -12.60
CA ASN A 138 14.92 6.10 -12.86
C ASN A 138 13.59 5.57 -13.40
N TRP A 139 12.50 5.94 -12.74
CA TRP A 139 11.17 5.55 -13.14
C TRP A 139 10.29 6.79 -13.34
N ARG A 140 9.87 7.01 -14.58
CA ARG A 140 9.05 8.18 -14.94
C ARG A 140 9.67 9.53 -14.48
N GLY A 141 11.00 9.65 -14.57
CA GLY A 141 11.73 10.85 -14.17
C GLY A 141 12.05 10.95 -12.67
N THR A 142 11.62 9.99 -11.86
CA THR A 142 11.87 9.93 -10.42
C THR A 142 12.96 8.92 -10.11
N LYS A 143 13.94 9.29 -9.27
CA LYS A 143 14.97 8.35 -8.78
C LYS A 143 14.33 7.36 -7.82
N VAL A 144 14.61 6.08 -8.00
CA VAL A 144 14.05 5.00 -7.19
C VAL A 144 15.12 4.01 -6.76
N TRP A 145 14.88 3.37 -5.62
CA TRP A 145 15.52 2.11 -5.23
C TRP A 145 14.68 0.96 -5.72
N VAL A 146 15.28 0.00 -6.39
CA VAL A 146 14.65 -1.25 -6.81
C VAL A 146 15.24 -2.38 -5.99
N VAL A 147 14.39 -3.14 -5.32
CA VAL A 147 14.78 -4.27 -4.47
C VAL A 147 14.17 -5.56 -5.01
N GLY A 148 14.97 -6.60 -5.11
CA GLY A 148 14.54 -7.96 -5.50
C GLY A 148 14.96 -8.37 -6.92
N ALA A 149 15.29 -7.43 -7.81
CA ALA A 149 15.52 -7.74 -9.21
C ALA A 149 16.68 -6.99 -9.87
N GLU A 150 17.24 -7.58 -10.91
CA GLU A 150 18.27 -6.97 -11.75
C GLU A 150 17.65 -5.94 -12.71
N LYS A 151 18.50 -5.13 -13.34
CA LYS A 151 18.06 -4.12 -14.31
C LYS A 151 17.40 -4.78 -15.53
N GLY A 152 16.19 -4.31 -15.86
CA GLY A 152 15.41 -4.83 -17.00
C GLY A 152 14.54 -6.05 -16.67
N ASP A 153 14.65 -6.61 -15.47
CA ASP A 153 13.77 -7.68 -15.03
C ASP A 153 12.38 -7.10 -14.64
N THR A 154 11.34 -7.61 -15.28
CA THR A 154 9.93 -7.20 -15.07
C THR A 154 9.04 -8.36 -14.63
N VAL A 155 9.64 -9.45 -14.14
CA VAL A 155 8.93 -10.69 -13.78
C VAL A 155 9.18 -11.07 -12.32
N THR A 156 10.44 -11.04 -11.88
CA THR A 156 10.84 -11.41 -10.52
C THR A 156 10.17 -10.50 -9.48
N ASN A 157 9.76 -11.09 -8.35
CA ASN A 157 9.17 -10.36 -7.22
C ASN A 157 10.10 -9.24 -6.75
N GLN A 158 9.62 -8.01 -6.78
CA GLN A 158 10.39 -6.81 -6.51
C GLN A 158 9.51 -5.65 -6.10
N PHE A 159 10.07 -4.72 -5.33
CA PHE A 159 9.39 -3.46 -5.01
C PHE A 159 10.29 -2.26 -5.24
N TRP A 160 9.68 -1.10 -5.45
CA TRP A 160 10.34 0.13 -5.83
C TRP A 160 9.98 1.24 -4.86
N ILE A 161 11.00 1.96 -4.38
CA ILE A 161 10.87 3.04 -3.40
C ILE A 161 11.45 4.33 -3.98
N GLU A 162 10.66 5.38 -4.00
CA GLU A 162 11.11 6.73 -4.38
C GLU A 162 12.15 7.23 -3.36
N GLN A 163 13.29 7.76 -3.86
CA GLN A 163 14.47 8.01 -3.02
C GLN A 163 14.32 9.21 -2.08
N ASP A 164 13.67 10.29 -2.52
CA ASP A 164 13.67 11.56 -1.76
C ASP A 164 12.81 11.46 -0.49
N ARG A 165 11.65 10.82 -0.58
CA ARG A 165 10.70 10.69 0.53
C ARG A 165 10.67 9.28 1.12
N LEU A 166 11.34 8.31 0.51
CA LEU A 166 11.31 6.88 0.86
C LEU A 166 9.88 6.33 0.84
N LEU A 167 9.12 6.62 -0.23
CA LEU A 167 7.76 6.17 -0.42
C LEU A 167 7.68 5.01 -1.41
N PHE A 168 6.84 4.04 -1.11
CA PHE A 168 6.54 2.92 -1.99
C PHE A 168 5.87 3.41 -3.28
N VAL A 169 6.35 3.00 -4.46
CA VAL A 169 5.78 3.45 -5.74
C VAL A 169 5.39 2.32 -6.68
N ARG A 170 5.98 1.12 -6.55
CA ARG A 170 5.67 0.00 -7.44
C ARG A 170 5.97 -1.34 -6.80
N LEU A 171 5.11 -2.32 -7.08
CA LEU A 171 5.28 -3.74 -6.78
C LEU A 171 5.16 -4.53 -8.07
N ILE A 172 6.09 -5.46 -8.30
CA ILE A 172 5.93 -6.51 -9.31
C ILE A 172 5.91 -7.83 -8.56
N GLU A 173 4.91 -8.65 -8.83
CA GLU A 173 4.68 -9.91 -8.13
C GLU A 173 4.24 -11.00 -9.09
N GLU A 174 4.91 -12.17 -8.99
CA GLU A 174 4.50 -13.38 -9.70
C GLU A 174 3.32 -14.02 -8.96
N HIS A 175 2.18 -14.14 -9.62
CA HIS A 175 0.97 -14.72 -9.07
C HIS A 175 0.65 -16.07 -9.72
N LYS A 176 0.81 -17.17 -8.94
CA LYS A 176 0.48 -18.53 -9.36
C LYS A 176 -0.98 -18.84 -9.05
N ASN A 177 -1.70 -19.38 -10.03
CA ASN A 177 -3.04 -19.89 -9.79
C ASN A 177 -2.95 -21.25 -9.06
N PRO A 178 -3.36 -21.35 -7.78
CA PRO A 178 -3.23 -22.61 -7.04
C PRO A 178 -4.13 -23.74 -7.58
N LYS A 179 -5.15 -23.38 -8.37
CA LYS A 179 -6.05 -24.37 -9.01
C LYS A 179 -5.54 -24.89 -10.35
N LYS A 180 -4.49 -24.23 -10.88
CA LYS A 180 -3.89 -24.56 -12.18
C LYS A 180 -2.38 -24.32 -12.11
N PRO A 181 -1.67 -25.14 -11.32
CA PRO A 181 -0.24 -24.94 -11.05
C PRO A 181 0.65 -25.11 -12.30
N GLU A 182 0.12 -25.75 -13.35
CA GLU A 182 0.77 -25.93 -14.65
C GLU A 182 0.71 -24.70 -15.56
N GLU A 183 -0.19 -23.76 -15.30
CA GLU A 183 -0.26 -22.52 -16.07
C GLU A 183 0.91 -21.60 -15.71
N LYS A 184 1.38 -20.84 -16.71
CA LYS A 184 2.38 -19.81 -16.47
C LYS A 184 1.82 -18.80 -15.45
N PRO A 185 2.60 -18.44 -14.41
CA PRO A 185 2.18 -17.41 -13.48
C PRO A 185 1.85 -16.10 -14.18
N ALA A 186 0.82 -15.42 -13.73
CA ALA A 186 0.51 -14.05 -14.13
C ALA A 186 1.45 -13.08 -13.42
N ILE A 187 1.82 -12.01 -14.08
CA ILE A 187 2.63 -10.94 -13.49
C ILE A 187 1.72 -9.77 -13.10
N LEU A 188 1.63 -9.54 -11.79
CA LEU A 188 1.00 -8.35 -11.24
C LEU A 188 2.02 -7.22 -11.24
N ASP A 189 1.62 -6.05 -11.77
CA ASP A 189 2.41 -4.81 -11.74
C ASP A 189 1.51 -3.72 -11.17
N ILE A 190 1.80 -3.31 -9.94
CA ILE A 190 0.95 -2.41 -9.17
C ILE A 190 1.73 -1.13 -8.88
N THR A 191 1.12 0.03 -9.13
CA THR A 191 1.74 1.33 -8.91
C THR A 191 0.91 2.21 -7.99
N PHE A 192 1.58 2.92 -7.07
CA PHE A 192 1.03 4.00 -6.26
C PHE A 192 1.47 5.34 -6.85
N GLU A 193 0.50 6.19 -7.18
CA GLU A 193 0.74 7.42 -7.94
C GLU A 193 0.14 8.65 -7.21
N ASP A 194 0.61 9.85 -7.60
CA ASP A 194 0.06 11.14 -7.19
C ASP A 194 0.18 11.44 -5.68
N TYR A 195 1.25 10.99 -5.04
CA TYR A 195 1.44 11.18 -3.59
C TYR A 195 1.19 12.60 -3.11
N GLN A 196 0.34 12.72 -2.10
CA GLN A 196 0.04 13.97 -1.40
C GLN A 196 0.24 13.84 0.12
N PRO A 197 0.55 14.95 0.83
CA PRO A 197 0.63 14.93 2.28
C PRO A 197 -0.70 14.54 2.92
N LEU A 198 -0.62 13.71 3.98
CA LEU A 198 -1.76 13.35 4.83
C LEU A 198 -1.28 13.31 6.28
N ALA A 199 -1.84 14.15 7.15
CA ALA A 199 -1.36 14.33 8.52
C ALA A 199 0.16 14.62 8.55
N LYS A 200 0.96 13.75 9.17
CA LYS A 200 2.43 13.84 9.16
C LYS A 200 3.10 12.80 8.24
N GLY A 201 2.31 12.10 7.44
CA GLY A 201 2.74 11.11 6.45
C GLY A 201 2.30 11.50 5.04
N TRP A 202 2.08 10.49 4.22
CA TRP A 202 1.73 10.61 2.80
C TRP A 202 0.68 9.58 2.43
N VAL A 203 -0.10 9.86 1.40
CA VAL A 203 -1.03 8.92 0.77
C VAL A 203 -0.92 9.03 -0.74
N ALA A 204 -0.97 7.90 -1.46
CA ALA A 204 -1.11 7.85 -2.91
C ALA A 204 -2.59 7.72 -3.25
N PRO A 205 -3.28 8.75 -3.74
CA PRO A 205 -4.70 8.69 -4.05
C PRO A 205 -5.02 7.91 -5.32
N THR A 206 -4.02 7.44 -6.04
CA THR A 206 -4.18 6.63 -7.25
C THR A 206 -3.40 5.34 -7.11
N CYS A 207 -4.09 4.19 -7.31
CA CYS A 207 -3.47 2.89 -7.46
C CYS A 207 -3.85 2.30 -8.82
N VAL A 208 -2.87 1.75 -9.54
CA VAL A 208 -3.10 1.10 -10.84
C VAL A 208 -2.59 -0.32 -10.77
N ILE A 209 -3.44 -1.27 -11.08
CA ILE A 209 -3.12 -2.70 -11.09
C ILE A 209 -3.17 -3.21 -12.52
N LYS A 210 -2.07 -3.81 -12.96
CA LYS A 210 -1.97 -4.47 -14.26
C LYS A 210 -1.69 -5.96 -14.06
N VAL A 211 -2.19 -6.77 -14.98
CA VAL A 211 -1.88 -8.19 -15.09
C VAL A 211 -1.32 -8.43 -16.49
N ASP A 212 -0.13 -9.02 -16.59
CA ASP A 212 0.58 -9.25 -17.85
C ASP A 212 0.62 -8.01 -18.76
N GLY A 213 0.88 -6.85 -18.13
CA GLY A 213 0.99 -5.55 -18.79
C GLY A 213 -0.34 -4.88 -19.15
N LYS A 214 -1.50 -5.53 -18.98
CA LYS A 214 -2.83 -4.97 -19.24
C LYS A 214 -3.44 -4.42 -17.97
N GLU A 215 -4.01 -3.22 -18.00
CA GLU A 215 -4.71 -2.64 -16.86
C GLU A 215 -5.92 -3.53 -16.50
N LEU A 216 -5.92 -4.03 -15.25
CA LEU A 216 -7.00 -4.79 -14.66
C LEU A 216 -7.98 -3.88 -13.95
N GLN A 217 -7.45 -2.95 -13.15
CA GLN A 217 -8.24 -1.95 -12.43
C GLN A 217 -7.41 -0.71 -12.12
N ARG A 218 -8.13 0.39 -11.95
CA ARG A 218 -7.61 1.67 -11.50
C ARG A 218 -8.46 2.19 -10.35
N GLU A 219 -7.78 2.54 -9.28
CA GLU A 219 -8.39 3.06 -8.06
C GLU A 219 -8.10 4.55 -7.92
N LYS A 220 -9.11 5.31 -7.50
CA LYS A 220 -8.98 6.72 -7.14
C LYS A 220 -9.62 6.98 -5.79
N TYR A 221 -8.83 7.45 -4.83
CA TYR A 221 -9.25 7.71 -3.48
C TYR A 221 -9.74 9.15 -3.32
N ARG A 222 -10.84 9.33 -2.62
CA ARG A 222 -11.46 10.62 -2.29
C ARG A 222 -11.86 10.64 -0.83
N ASN A 223 -12.10 11.84 -0.26
CA ASN A 223 -12.51 12.01 1.12
C ASN A 223 -11.54 11.33 2.10
N ILE A 224 -10.25 11.39 1.81
CA ILE A 224 -9.21 10.74 2.59
C ILE A 224 -9.07 11.47 3.93
N GLN A 225 -9.17 10.74 5.04
CA GLN A 225 -9.01 11.25 6.40
C GLN A 225 -8.07 10.33 7.19
N ALA A 226 -7.19 10.93 7.98
CA ALA A 226 -6.28 10.21 8.88
C ALA A 226 -6.67 10.42 10.34
N ASP A 227 -6.28 9.47 11.19
CA ASP A 227 -6.44 9.50 12.65
C ASP A 227 -7.88 9.77 13.09
N VAL A 228 -8.85 9.14 12.38
CA VAL A 228 -10.27 9.24 12.68
C VAL A 228 -10.68 8.25 13.79
N LYS A 229 -11.77 8.55 14.48
CA LYS A 229 -12.35 7.60 15.44
C LYS A 229 -13.10 6.50 14.70
N LEU A 230 -12.55 5.30 14.69
CA LEU A 230 -13.21 4.10 14.15
C LEU A 230 -14.04 3.40 15.22
N GLN A 231 -15.09 2.66 14.80
CA GLN A 231 -15.87 1.83 15.71
C GLN A 231 -15.05 0.61 16.16
N PRO A 232 -15.15 0.19 17.44
CA PRO A 232 -14.29 -0.88 17.99
C PRO A 232 -14.45 -2.23 17.30
N ASP A 233 -15.64 -2.53 16.79
CA ASP A 233 -16.01 -3.80 16.13
C ASP A 233 -15.85 -3.78 14.60
N LEU A 234 -15.25 -2.71 14.04
CA LEU A 234 -15.08 -2.56 12.59
C LEU A 234 -14.33 -3.74 11.96
N TYR A 235 -13.37 -4.29 12.69
CA TYR A 235 -12.51 -5.39 12.24
C TYR A 235 -12.85 -6.73 12.90
N ASP A 236 -14.11 -6.93 13.33
CA ASP A 236 -14.55 -8.25 13.83
C ASP A 236 -14.47 -9.29 12.71
N PRO A 237 -13.66 -10.37 12.88
CA PRO A 237 -13.47 -11.38 11.84
C PRO A 237 -14.65 -12.37 11.71
N VAL A 238 -15.64 -12.29 12.59
CA VAL A 238 -16.76 -13.25 12.68
C VAL A 238 -18.05 -12.61 12.22
N THR A 239 -18.34 -11.41 12.72
CA THR A 239 -19.62 -10.72 12.52
C THR A 239 -19.43 -9.48 11.65
N TYR A 240 -20.26 -9.33 10.62
CA TYR A 240 -20.28 -8.10 9.85
C TYR A 240 -20.98 -6.99 10.62
N HIS A 241 -20.29 -5.87 10.79
CA HIS A 241 -20.85 -4.64 11.33
C HIS A 241 -20.82 -3.55 10.25
N LYS A 242 -21.96 -2.90 9.96
CA LYS A 242 -22.01 -1.83 8.96
C LYS A 242 -21.09 -0.67 9.39
N PRO A 243 -20.21 -0.15 8.50
CA PRO A 243 -19.27 0.90 8.87
C PRO A 243 -20.01 2.21 9.22
N SER A 244 -19.87 2.68 10.46
CA SER A 244 -20.57 3.86 10.96
C SER A 244 -20.00 5.19 10.47
N TRP A 245 -18.77 5.18 9.95
CA TRP A 245 -18.10 6.37 9.43
C TRP A 245 -18.54 6.78 8.02
N VAL A 246 -19.20 5.86 7.29
CA VAL A 246 -19.70 6.12 5.94
C VAL A 246 -21.08 6.78 6.02
N LYS A 247 -21.19 7.93 5.36
CA LYS A 247 -22.48 8.59 5.12
C LYS A 247 -22.84 8.39 3.66
N GLU A 248 -23.65 7.37 3.37
CA GLU A 248 -24.27 7.26 2.04
C GLU A 248 -25.24 8.45 1.85
N LYS A 249 -25.13 9.11 0.70
CA LYS A 249 -26.01 10.21 0.31
C LYS A 249 -27.24 9.65 -0.37
#